data_e68bae262f18bbac7ca7a32bec2482fb
#
_entry.id   e68bae262f18bbac7ca7a32bec2482fb
#
_cell.length_a   1.000
_cell.length_b   1.000
_cell.length_c   1.000
_cell.angle_alpha   90.00
_cell.angle_beta   90.00
_cell.angle_gamma   90.00
#
_symmetry.space_group_name_H-M   'P 1'
#
loop_
_entity.id
_entity.type
_entity.pdbx_description
1 polymer ?
#
loop_
_entity_poly.entity_id
_entity_poly.type
_entity_poly.pdbx_seq_one_letter_code
_entity_poly.pdbx_strand_id
1 'polypeptide(L)'
;MNPSTRLILPALLILAVGAANAMPPQAAGEDCGSYVRHDPGGDYTNPTDREGLSVVESYHFTPEVERLVRGATGSLGADISYTLEHFPNHHRALAAMTKLALRDKNRKPVGARYSIDCFFDRAMRFRPDDARVHALYGAYLLGLGQAVAALDQLKEAARLEPENPTTHYNLGLLYVKRKDYEQARASAHKAYSMGFPLPGLKNQLMAAGQWRESD
;
A
#
# COMPACT_ATOMS: atom_id res chain seq x y z
N MET A 1 -0.66 -74.13 16.50
CA MET A 1 0.30 -73.02 16.73
C MET A 1 0.06 -71.99 15.63
N ASN A 2 -0.64 -70.91 15.93
CA ASN A 2 -0.99 -69.85 14.98
C ASN A 2 -0.25 -68.56 15.39
N PRO A 3 0.56 -67.94 14.54
CA PRO A 3 1.14 -66.64 14.83
C PRO A 3 0.19 -65.53 14.39
N SER A 4 -0.19 -64.72 15.35
CA SER A 4 -1.04 -63.53 15.18
C SER A 4 -0.27 -62.44 14.45
N THR A 5 -0.74 -62.08 13.24
CA THR A 5 -0.22 -60.97 12.47
C THR A 5 -0.83 -59.67 13.02
N ARG A 6 -0.03 -58.83 13.67
CA ARG A 6 -0.44 -57.46 14.08
C ARG A 6 -0.32 -56.52 12.88
N LEU A 7 -1.45 -56.01 12.42
CA LEU A 7 -1.50 -54.86 11.51
C LEU A 7 -1.06 -53.58 12.24
N ILE A 8 0.03 -53.01 11.82
CA ILE A 8 0.43 -51.66 12.26
C ILE A 8 -0.18 -50.67 11.26
N LEU A 9 -1.19 -49.87 11.70
CA LEU A 9 -1.68 -48.72 10.95
C LEU A 9 -0.65 -47.59 11.05
N PRO A 10 -0.29 -46.93 9.95
CA PRO A 10 0.51 -45.73 10.03
C PRO A 10 -0.37 -44.56 10.49
N ALA A 11 0.05 -43.90 11.57
CA ALA A 11 -0.55 -42.65 12.03
C ALA A 11 -0.26 -41.55 11.00
N LEU A 12 -1.32 -41.04 10.38
CA LEU A 12 -1.25 -39.89 9.48
C LEU A 12 -1.04 -38.63 10.34
N LEU A 13 0.17 -38.11 10.34
CA LEU A 13 0.50 -36.84 10.98
C LEU A 13 -0.02 -35.70 10.09
N ILE A 14 -1.19 -35.14 10.44
CA ILE A 14 -1.70 -33.93 9.79
C ILE A 14 -0.89 -32.74 10.33
N LEU A 15 0.09 -32.31 9.55
CA LEU A 15 0.77 -31.02 9.75
C LEU A 15 -0.23 -29.92 9.41
N ALA A 16 -0.81 -29.30 10.44
CA ALA A 16 -1.52 -28.04 10.30
C ALA A 16 -0.51 -26.95 9.90
N VAL A 17 -0.45 -26.63 8.61
CA VAL A 17 0.24 -25.44 8.12
C VAL A 17 -0.57 -24.24 8.58
N GLY A 18 -0.21 -23.69 9.73
CA GLY A 18 -0.70 -22.39 10.17
C GLY A 18 -0.32 -21.35 9.11
N ALA A 19 -1.32 -20.70 8.52
CA ALA A 19 -1.11 -19.50 7.72
C ALA A 19 -0.48 -18.44 8.64
N ALA A 20 0.84 -18.35 8.62
CA ALA A 20 1.54 -17.22 9.19
C ALA A 20 1.09 -15.99 8.39
N ASN A 21 0.36 -15.09 9.01
CA ASN A 21 0.16 -13.73 8.52
C ASN A 21 1.57 -13.12 8.40
N ALA A 22 2.14 -13.22 7.21
CA ALA A 22 3.41 -12.60 6.91
C ALA A 22 3.16 -11.08 6.91
N MET A 23 3.56 -10.42 8.00
CA MET A 23 3.73 -8.97 7.98
C MET A 23 4.58 -8.60 6.76
N PRO A 24 4.25 -7.50 6.06
CA PRO A 24 5.09 -7.03 4.96
C PRO A 24 6.53 -6.90 5.49
N PRO A 25 7.56 -7.21 4.68
CA PRO A 25 8.92 -7.14 5.12
C PRO A 25 9.23 -5.70 5.53
N GLN A 26 9.21 -5.44 6.83
CA GLN A 26 9.78 -4.24 7.42
C GLN A 26 11.21 -4.13 6.89
N ALA A 27 11.65 -2.91 6.58
CA ALA A 27 13.07 -2.68 6.37
C ALA A 27 13.79 -3.26 7.60
N ALA A 28 14.44 -4.39 7.42
CA ALA A 28 14.98 -5.18 8.54
C ALA A 28 15.92 -4.27 9.35
N GLY A 29 15.50 -3.88 10.56
CA GLY A 29 16.29 -3.14 11.52
C GLY A 29 15.96 -1.64 11.70
N GLU A 30 14.99 -1.04 10.98
CA GLU A 30 14.59 0.34 11.27
C GLU A 30 13.50 0.36 12.37
N ASP A 31 13.78 1.07 13.48
CA ASP A 31 12.75 1.39 14.47
C ASP A 31 11.86 2.51 13.92
N CYS A 32 10.66 2.16 13.50
CA CYS A 32 9.67 3.12 13.02
C CYS A 32 9.08 4.01 14.13
N GLY A 33 9.43 3.76 15.39
CA GLY A 33 8.94 4.50 16.56
C GLY A 33 7.42 4.39 16.76
N SER A 34 6.97 4.80 17.92
CA SER A 34 5.55 4.98 18.19
C SER A 34 5.04 6.30 17.61
N TYR A 35 3.75 6.35 17.24
CA TYR A 35 3.12 7.63 16.98
C TYR A 35 2.95 8.38 18.30
N VAL A 36 3.49 9.59 18.34
CA VAL A 36 3.21 10.56 19.41
C VAL A 36 2.40 11.68 18.75
N ARG A 37 1.23 12.00 19.33
CA ARG A 37 0.40 13.08 18.81
C ARG A 37 1.15 14.41 18.96
N HIS A 38 1.29 15.10 17.87
CA HIS A 38 1.80 16.47 17.84
C HIS A 38 0.64 17.48 17.99
N ASP A 39 0.95 18.69 18.38
CA ASP A 39 0.03 19.80 18.37
C ASP A 39 0.62 20.93 17.47
N PRO A 40 0.02 21.18 16.28
CA PRO A 40 -1.13 20.50 15.69
C PRO A 40 -0.80 19.08 15.21
N GLY A 41 -1.83 18.21 15.10
CA GLY A 41 -1.68 16.85 14.54
C GLY A 41 -2.89 15.97 14.81
N GLY A 42 -3.11 14.96 13.98
CA GLY A 42 -4.23 14.05 14.13
C GLY A 42 -4.56 13.24 12.88
N ASP A 43 -5.83 12.87 12.76
CA ASP A 43 -6.36 12.09 11.65
C ASP A 43 -6.70 12.98 10.46
N TYR A 44 -5.96 12.82 9.37
CA TYR A 44 -6.18 13.55 8.12
C TYR A 44 -7.60 13.37 7.56
N THR A 45 -8.23 12.22 7.77
CA THR A 45 -9.55 11.91 7.23
C THR A 45 -10.70 12.41 8.09
N ASN A 46 -10.43 12.76 9.36
CA ASN A 46 -11.44 13.19 10.31
C ASN A 46 -11.50 14.73 10.36
N PRO A 47 -12.58 15.38 9.89
CA PRO A 47 -12.71 16.85 9.93
C PRO A 47 -12.56 17.48 11.32
N THR A 48 -12.92 16.75 12.38
CA THR A 48 -12.85 17.22 13.77
C THR A 48 -11.51 16.94 14.44
N ASP A 49 -10.64 16.15 13.82
CA ASP A 49 -9.34 15.74 14.37
C ASP A 49 -8.14 16.20 13.52
N ARG A 50 -8.37 17.13 12.60
CA ARG A 50 -7.33 17.72 11.74
C ARG A 50 -7.12 19.21 11.95
N GLU A 51 -7.31 19.67 13.20
CA GLU A 51 -6.99 21.04 13.57
C GLU A 51 -5.53 21.36 13.26
N GLY A 52 -5.27 22.53 12.71
CA GLY A 52 -3.93 22.95 12.29
C GLY A 52 -3.39 22.30 11.01
N LEU A 53 -4.15 21.41 10.33
CA LEU A 53 -3.72 20.83 9.06
C LEU A 53 -3.35 21.90 8.02
N SER A 54 -4.18 22.93 7.89
CA SER A 54 -3.92 24.04 6.96
C SER A 54 -2.62 24.79 7.26
N VAL A 55 -2.24 24.90 8.52
CA VAL A 55 -0.97 25.50 8.94
C VAL A 55 0.19 24.60 8.51
N VAL A 56 0.13 23.31 8.83
CA VAL A 56 1.17 22.35 8.43
C VAL A 56 1.32 22.32 6.91
N GLU A 57 0.22 22.25 6.16
CA GLU A 57 0.26 22.25 4.69
C GLU A 57 0.85 23.56 4.14
N SER A 58 0.50 24.71 4.71
CA SER A 58 0.97 26.03 4.24
C SER A 58 2.49 26.19 4.36
N TYR A 59 3.11 25.58 5.37
CA TYR A 59 4.54 25.73 5.61
C TYR A 59 5.37 24.55 5.13
N HIS A 60 4.82 23.32 5.12
CA HIS A 60 5.59 22.10 4.87
C HIS A 60 5.04 21.23 3.73
N PHE A 61 3.80 21.46 3.28
CA PHE A 61 3.21 20.67 2.19
C PHE A 61 2.58 21.57 1.13
N THR A 62 3.35 22.60 0.73
CA THR A 62 2.93 23.53 -0.34
C THR A 62 2.75 22.81 -1.69
N PRO A 63 2.07 23.44 -2.66
CA PRO A 63 1.96 22.86 -4.01
C PRO A 63 3.29 22.51 -4.67
N GLU A 64 4.37 23.24 -4.36
CA GLU A 64 5.71 22.93 -4.86
C GLU A 64 6.29 21.66 -4.23
N VAL A 65 6.08 21.46 -2.92
CA VAL A 65 6.49 20.24 -2.20
C VAL A 65 5.69 19.05 -2.70
N GLU A 66 4.37 19.17 -2.80
CA GLU A 66 3.50 18.10 -3.30
C GLU A 66 3.89 17.65 -4.72
N ARG A 67 4.22 18.61 -5.62
CA ARG A 67 4.66 18.31 -6.97
C ARG A 67 6.14 17.94 -7.08
N LEU A 68 6.85 17.87 -5.96
CA LEU A 68 8.28 17.53 -5.88
C LEU A 68 9.20 18.49 -6.68
N VAL A 69 8.85 19.77 -6.74
CA VAL A 69 9.63 20.82 -7.42
C VAL A 69 10.77 21.27 -6.52
N ARG A 70 10.45 21.68 -5.29
CA ARG A 70 11.40 22.14 -4.27
C ARG A 70 10.79 22.03 -2.88
N GLY A 71 11.64 21.97 -1.86
CA GLY A 71 11.21 22.09 -0.48
C GLY A 71 10.75 23.51 -0.13
N ALA A 72 9.97 23.65 0.91
CA ALA A 72 9.44 24.91 1.43
C ALA A 72 10.34 25.49 2.54
N THR A 73 10.70 24.64 3.53
CA THR A 73 11.56 25.03 4.67
C THR A 73 12.88 24.29 4.69
N GLY A 74 13.01 23.21 3.92
CA GLY A 74 14.19 22.37 3.86
C GLY A 74 14.24 21.56 2.57
N SER A 75 14.69 20.30 2.67
CA SER A 75 14.61 19.37 1.54
C SER A 75 13.17 18.84 1.39
N LEU A 76 12.84 18.34 0.18
CA LEU A 76 11.53 17.71 -0.09
C LEU A 76 11.22 16.61 0.95
N GLY A 77 12.21 15.75 1.25
CA GLY A 77 12.02 14.68 2.22
C GLY A 77 11.80 15.19 3.65
N ALA A 78 12.43 16.30 4.04
CA ALA A 78 12.25 16.90 5.36
C ALA A 78 10.83 17.48 5.51
N ASP A 79 10.36 18.24 4.54
CA ASP A 79 9.04 18.88 4.59
C ASP A 79 7.90 17.86 4.55
N ILE A 80 8.01 16.83 3.68
CA ILE A 80 7.01 15.75 3.63
C ILE A 80 7.06 14.93 4.93
N SER A 81 8.26 14.67 5.48
CA SER A 81 8.45 13.98 6.75
C SER A 81 7.74 14.70 7.90
N TYR A 82 7.92 16.01 8.00
CA TYR A 82 7.26 16.85 9.01
C TYR A 82 5.73 16.69 8.93
N THR A 83 5.18 16.78 7.73
CA THR A 83 3.73 16.61 7.50
C THR A 83 3.23 15.24 7.96
N LEU A 84 3.98 14.16 7.66
CA LEU A 84 3.63 12.79 8.04
C LEU A 84 3.87 12.49 9.53
N GLU A 85 4.71 13.25 10.21
CA GLU A 85 4.87 13.16 11.66
C GLU A 85 3.67 13.77 12.39
N HIS A 86 3.07 14.84 11.86
CA HIS A 86 1.90 15.49 12.40
C HIS A 86 0.59 14.79 12.02
N PHE A 87 0.46 14.36 10.77
CA PHE A 87 -0.71 13.67 10.21
C PHE A 87 -0.27 12.35 9.54
N PRO A 88 -0.16 11.25 10.30
CA PRO A 88 0.44 10.01 9.80
C PRO A 88 -0.26 9.43 8.57
N ASN A 89 -1.59 9.57 8.48
CA ASN A 89 -2.39 9.13 7.36
C ASN A 89 -2.68 10.24 6.34
N HIS A 90 -1.81 11.23 6.21
CA HIS A 90 -1.96 12.28 5.20
C HIS A 90 -1.75 11.71 3.79
N HIS A 91 -2.85 11.38 3.09
CA HIS A 91 -2.82 10.65 1.81
C HIS A 91 -1.95 11.31 0.75
N ARG A 92 -2.04 12.64 0.60
CA ARG A 92 -1.28 13.40 -0.41
C ARG A 92 0.23 13.38 -0.09
N ALA A 93 0.58 13.52 1.20
CA ALA A 93 1.98 13.48 1.64
C ALA A 93 2.58 12.06 1.49
N LEU A 94 1.83 11.00 1.84
CA LEU A 94 2.25 9.61 1.58
C LEU A 94 2.47 9.37 0.08
N ALA A 95 1.56 9.86 -0.77
CA ALA A 95 1.71 9.75 -2.22
C ALA A 95 2.92 10.52 -2.76
N ALA A 96 3.19 11.73 -2.24
CA ALA A 96 4.36 12.53 -2.61
C ALA A 96 5.66 11.87 -2.15
N MET A 97 5.72 11.37 -0.90
CA MET A 97 6.88 10.64 -0.36
C MET A 97 7.16 9.36 -1.18
N THR A 98 6.10 8.64 -1.58
CA THR A 98 6.20 7.48 -2.47
C THR A 98 6.86 7.83 -3.81
N LYS A 99 6.36 8.88 -4.47
CA LYS A 99 6.91 9.36 -5.75
C LYS A 99 8.37 9.80 -5.60
N LEU A 100 8.71 10.50 -4.51
CA LEU A 100 10.07 10.93 -4.21
C LEU A 100 11.00 9.73 -4.01
N ALA A 101 10.59 8.75 -3.20
CA ALA A 101 11.36 7.54 -2.94
C ALA A 101 11.63 6.71 -4.21
N LEU A 102 10.62 6.59 -5.09
CA LEU A 102 10.76 5.88 -6.38
C LEU A 102 11.62 6.66 -7.38
N ARG A 103 11.44 7.99 -7.48
CA ARG A 103 12.23 8.87 -8.36
C ARG A 103 13.71 8.82 -8.01
N ASP A 104 14.01 8.95 -6.73
CA ASP A 104 15.39 9.05 -6.23
C ASP A 104 16.01 7.67 -5.96
N LYS A 105 15.22 6.57 -6.15
CA LYS A 105 15.60 5.19 -5.83
C LYS A 105 16.14 5.06 -4.40
N ASN A 106 15.56 5.81 -3.50
CA ASN A 106 15.98 5.87 -2.10
C ASN A 106 14.76 5.74 -1.19
N ARG A 107 14.69 4.65 -0.41
CA ARG A 107 13.58 4.38 0.52
C ARG A 107 13.52 5.39 1.68
N LYS A 108 14.62 6.06 1.97
CA LYS A 108 14.69 7.14 2.96
C LYS A 108 15.20 8.41 2.27
N PRO A 109 14.31 9.19 1.61
CA PRO A 109 14.69 10.41 0.92
C PRO A 109 15.47 11.38 1.81
N VAL A 110 16.33 12.18 1.19
CA VAL A 110 17.19 13.11 1.93
C VAL A 110 16.37 14.03 2.83
N GLY A 111 16.71 14.08 4.10
CA GLY A 111 16.02 14.86 5.13
C GLY A 111 14.80 14.18 5.75
N ALA A 112 14.32 13.05 5.22
CA ALA A 112 13.25 12.30 5.85
C ALA A 112 13.73 11.65 7.16
N ARG A 113 12.91 11.72 8.21
CA ARG A 113 13.21 11.12 9.52
C ARG A 113 13.19 9.60 9.45
N TYR A 114 12.22 9.05 8.73
CA TYR A 114 12.00 7.61 8.56
C TYR A 114 12.02 7.22 7.09
N SER A 115 12.18 5.92 6.83
CA SER A 115 11.92 5.39 5.49
C SER A 115 10.45 5.49 5.11
N ILE A 116 10.16 5.39 3.82
CA ILE A 116 8.77 5.36 3.33
C ILE A 116 7.99 4.17 3.90
N ASP A 117 8.65 3.03 4.11
CA ASP A 117 8.02 1.85 4.70
C ASP A 117 7.59 2.13 6.15
N CYS A 118 8.42 2.82 6.92
CA CYS A 118 8.08 3.26 8.25
C CYS A 118 6.93 4.27 8.27
N PHE A 119 6.85 5.19 7.32
CA PHE A 119 5.71 6.10 7.25
C PHE A 119 4.41 5.34 6.98
N PHE A 120 4.42 4.32 6.11
CA PHE A 120 3.24 3.47 5.91
C PHE A 120 2.92 2.62 7.14
N ASP A 121 3.91 2.01 7.80
CA ASP A 121 3.70 1.28 9.05
C ASP A 121 3.06 2.16 10.13
N ARG A 122 3.56 3.38 10.32
CA ARG A 122 3.00 4.35 11.26
C ARG A 122 1.58 4.75 10.91
N ALA A 123 1.28 5.00 9.63
CA ALA A 123 -0.05 5.34 9.14
C ALA A 123 -1.05 4.18 9.37
N MET A 124 -0.68 2.94 9.07
CA MET A 124 -1.51 1.76 9.28
C MET A 124 -1.73 1.45 10.77
N ARG A 125 -0.72 1.65 11.64
CA ARG A 125 -0.91 1.51 13.09
C ARG A 125 -1.80 2.62 13.66
N PHE A 126 -1.73 3.82 13.10
CA PHE A 126 -2.57 4.96 13.50
C PHE A 126 -4.03 4.79 13.05
N ARG A 127 -4.26 4.39 11.79
CA ARG A 127 -5.59 4.15 11.20
C ARG A 127 -5.58 2.86 10.38
N PRO A 128 -5.81 1.70 11.05
CA PRO A 128 -5.78 0.40 10.39
C PRO A 128 -6.89 0.20 9.34
N ASP A 129 -7.95 0.99 9.44
CA ASP A 129 -9.12 0.97 8.56
C ASP A 129 -9.06 2.02 7.43
N ASP A 130 -7.93 2.70 7.25
CA ASP A 130 -7.76 3.65 6.15
C ASP A 130 -7.39 2.92 4.84
N ALA A 131 -8.42 2.60 4.05
CA ALA A 131 -8.27 1.89 2.78
C ALA A 131 -7.27 2.56 1.83
N ARG A 132 -7.21 3.90 1.84
CA ARG A 132 -6.35 4.66 0.95
C ARG A 132 -4.87 4.55 1.32
N VAL A 133 -4.54 4.42 2.60
CA VAL A 133 -3.17 4.13 3.07
C VAL A 133 -2.72 2.77 2.54
N HIS A 134 -3.55 1.74 2.68
CA HIS A 134 -3.28 0.40 2.15
C HIS A 134 -3.11 0.41 0.62
N ALA A 135 -3.99 1.12 -0.11
CA ALA A 135 -3.91 1.23 -1.57
C ALA A 135 -2.61 1.93 -2.03
N LEU A 136 -2.20 3.01 -1.36
CA LEU A 136 -0.96 3.73 -1.65
C LEU A 136 0.27 2.86 -1.38
N TYR A 137 0.27 2.13 -0.26
CA TYR A 137 1.38 1.23 0.06
C TYR A 137 1.47 0.07 -0.94
N GLY A 138 0.33 -0.54 -1.29
CA GLY A 138 0.27 -1.57 -2.32
C GLY A 138 0.80 -1.09 -3.68
N ALA A 139 0.45 0.13 -4.11
CA ALA A 139 0.96 0.73 -5.34
C ALA A 139 2.48 0.99 -5.28
N TYR A 140 3.00 1.44 -4.14
CA TYR A 140 4.44 1.61 -3.93
C TYR A 140 5.19 0.27 -4.02
N LEU A 141 4.71 -0.76 -3.32
CA LEU A 141 5.30 -2.10 -3.34
C LEU A 141 5.26 -2.72 -4.74
N LEU A 142 4.19 -2.47 -5.50
CA LEU A 142 4.08 -2.87 -6.91
C LEU A 142 5.15 -2.18 -7.76
N GLY A 143 5.37 -0.88 -7.55
CA GLY A 143 6.43 -0.11 -8.19
C GLY A 143 7.83 -0.65 -7.89
N LEU A 144 8.07 -1.18 -6.69
CA LEU A 144 9.31 -1.85 -6.29
C LEU A 144 9.42 -3.30 -6.82
N GLY A 145 8.38 -3.84 -7.45
CA GLY A 145 8.34 -5.24 -7.88
C GLY A 145 8.06 -6.25 -6.78
N GLN A 146 7.68 -5.81 -5.59
CA GLN A 146 7.34 -6.66 -4.43
C GLN A 146 5.90 -7.16 -4.52
N ALA A 147 5.64 -8.03 -5.50
CA ALA A 147 4.29 -8.41 -5.92
C ALA A 147 3.46 -9.15 -4.84
N VAL A 148 4.10 -9.87 -3.92
CA VAL A 148 3.38 -10.59 -2.84
C VAL A 148 2.89 -9.60 -1.82
N ALA A 149 3.77 -8.78 -1.26
CA ALA A 149 3.40 -7.76 -0.28
C ALA A 149 2.41 -6.73 -0.85
N ALA A 150 2.57 -6.35 -2.13
CA ALA A 150 1.63 -5.48 -2.83
C ALA A 150 0.21 -6.08 -2.87
N LEU A 151 0.09 -7.41 -3.12
CA LEU A 151 -1.20 -8.09 -3.19
C LEU A 151 -1.95 -8.04 -1.86
N ASP A 152 -1.24 -8.28 -0.76
CA ASP A 152 -1.84 -8.26 0.58
C ASP A 152 -2.41 -6.87 0.90
N GLN A 153 -1.65 -5.81 0.62
CA GLN A 153 -2.09 -4.44 0.86
C GLN A 153 -3.26 -4.03 -0.04
N LEU A 154 -3.22 -4.36 -1.33
CA LEU A 154 -4.29 -4.03 -2.26
C LEU A 154 -5.57 -4.83 -1.98
N LYS A 155 -5.48 -6.08 -1.51
CA LYS A 155 -6.64 -6.86 -1.07
C LYS A 155 -7.29 -6.25 0.17
N GLU A 156 -6.48 -5.80 1.13
CA GLU A 156 -7.00 -5.12 2.31
C GLU A 156 -7.68 -3.80 1.95
N ALA A 157 -7.07 -3.00 1.07
CA ALA A 157 -7.72 -1.80 0.54
C ALA A 157 -9.07 -2.08 -0.14
N ALA A 158 -9.15 -3.16 -0.95
CA ALA A 158 -10.41 -3.55 -1.60
C ALA A 158 -11.45 -4.11 -0.63
N ARG A 159 -11.02 -4.72 0.49
CA ARG A 159 -11.91 -5.17 1.56
C ARG A 159 -12.52 -3.98 2.31
N LEU A 160 -11.71 -2.97 2.60
CA LEU A 160 -12.13 -1.77 3.34
C LEU A 160 -12.97 -0.82 2.46
N GLU A 161 -12.62 -0.67 1.19
CA GLU A 161 -13.31 0.21 0.25
C GLU A 161 -13.54 -0.54 -1.09
N PRO A 162 -14.58 -1.42 -1.16
CA PRO A 162 -14.80 -2.30 -2.31
C PRO A 162 -15.21 -1.57 -3.59
N GLU A 163 -15.66 -0.32 -3.50
CA GLU A 163 -16.09 0.50 -4.63
C GLU A 163 -15.03 1.52 -5.08
N ASN A 164 -13.76 1.27 -4.75
CA ASN A 164 -12.65 2.13 -5.19
C ASN A 164 -12.07 1.64 -6.53
N PRO A 165 -12.31 2.34 -7.65
CA PRO A 165 -11.86 1.90 -8.97
C PRO A 165 -10.33 1.84 -9.10
N THR A 166 -9.61 2.73 -8.40
CA THR A 166 -8.14 2.75 -8.42
C THR A 166 -7.54 1.49 -7.80
N THR A 167 -8.13 1.02 -6.70
CA THR A 167 -7.69 -0.21 -6.02
C THR A 167 -7.86 -1.42 -6.93
N HIS A 168 -9.01 -1.56 -7.59
CA HIS A 168 -9.24 -2.65 -8.55
C HIS A 168 -8.33 -2.55 -9.77
N TYR A 169 -8.08 -1.36 -10.29
CA TYR A 169 -7.11 -1.18 -11.37
C TYR A 169 -5.70 -1.65 -10.98
N ASN A 170 -5.22 -1.28 -9.79
CA ASN A 170 -3.91 -1.70 -9.28
C ASN A 170 -3.84 -3.21 -9.03
N LEU A 171 -4.92 -3.83 -8.50
CA LEU A 171 -5.04 -5.28 -8.39
C LEU A 171 -4.92 -5.95 -9.77
N GLY A 172 -5.63 -5.42 -10.77
CA GLY A 172 -5.56 -5.90 -12.14
C GLY A 172 -4.15 -5.87 -12.73
N LEU A 173 -3.42 -4.75 -12.58
CA LEU A 173 -2.03 -4.62 -13.00
C LEU A 173 -1.13 -5.66 -12.32
N LEU A 174 -1.33 -5.89 -11.02
CA LEU A 174 -0.57 -6.87 -10.26
C LEU A 174 -0.86 -8.30 -10.75
N TYR A 175 -2.12 -8.64 -11.00
CA TYR A 175 -2.50 -9.95 -11.53
C TYR A 175 -1.97 -10.18 -12.95
N VAL A 176 -1.95 -9.17 -13.83
CA VAL A 176 -1.26 -9.25 -15.14
C VAL A 176 0.22 -9.59 -14.95
N LYS A 177 0.91 -8.89 -14.05
CA LYS A 177 2.33 -9.15 -13.75
C LYS A 177 2.58 -10.58 -13.24
N ARG A 178 1.60 -11.16 -12.53
CA ARG A 178 1.63 -12.55 -12.05
C ARG A 178 1.14 -13.57 -13.08
N LYS A 179 0.67 -13.10 -14.25
CA LYS A 179 0.03 -13.91 -15.29
C LYS A 179 -1.27 -14.60 -14.84
N ASP A 180 -1.89 -14.10 -13.78
CA ASP A 180 -3.22 -14.50 -13.32
C ASP A 180 -4.27 -13.68 -14.09
N TYR A 181 -4.48 -14.05 -15.32
CA TYR A 181 -5.31 -13.26 -16.24
C TYR A 181 -6.79 -13.31 -15.92
N GLU A 182 -7.26 -14.32 -15.22
CA GLU A 182 -8.65 -14.41 -14.77
C GLU A 182 -8.94 -13.31 -13.76
N GLN A 183 -8.14 -13.25 -12.68
CA GLN A 183 -8.27 -12.20 -11.66
C GLN A 183 -7.96 -10.81 -12.22
N ALA A 184 -7.04 -10.72 -13.18
CA ALA A 184 -6.74 -9.45 -13.84
C ALA A 184 -7.94 -8.92 -14.61
N ARG A 185 -8.67 -9.77 -15.37
CA ARG A 185 -9.90 -9.37 -16.08
C ARG A 185 -11.00 -8.96 -15.10
N ALA A 186 -11.27 -9.78 -14.09
CA ALA A 186 -12.27 -9.45 -13.08
C ALA A 186 -12.02 -8.08 -12.43
N SER A 187 -10.76 -7.83 -12.06
CA SER A 187 -10.35 -6.54 -11.50
C SER A 187 -10.48 -5.38 -12.50
N ALA A 188 -10.12 -5.62 -13.77
CA ALA A 188 -10.25 -4.63 -14.83
C ALA A 188 -11.71 -4.26 -15.09
N HIS A 189 -12.59 -5.24 -15.24
CA HIS A 189 -14.03 -5.00 -15.45
C HIS A 189 -14.61 -4.22 -14.26
N LYS A 190 -14.27 -4.59 -13.04
CA LYS A 190 -14.73 -3.86 -11.86
C LYS A 190 -14.22 -2.41 -11.84
N ALA A 191 -12.95 -2.16 -12.15
CA ALA A 191 -12.41 -0.80 -12.22
C ALA A 191 -13.11 0.05 -13.30
N TYR A 192 -13.28 -0.51 -14.50
CA TYR A 192 -13.88 0.22 -15.61
C TYR A 192 -15.39 0.41 -15.47
N SER A 193 -16.13 -0.52 -14.88
CA SER A 193 -17.57 -0.32 -14.59
C SER A 193 -17.80 0.83 -13.61
N MET A 194 -16.81 1.13 -12.75
CA MET A 194 -16.81 2.28 -11.84
C MET A 194 -16.20 3.56 -12.46
N GLY A 195 -15.94 3.56 -13.78
CA GLY A 195 -15.47 4.74 -14.50
C GLY A 195 -13.98 5.03 -14.39
N PHE A 196 -13.11 4.05 -14.09
CA PHE A 196 -11.67 4.29 -14.10
C PHE A 196 -11.18 4.72 -15.48
N PRO A 197 -10.46 5.87 -15.61
CA PRO A 197 -10.28 6.50 -16.92
C PRO A 197 -9.09 5.95 -17.73
N LEU A 198 -8.11 5.28 -17.10
CA LEU A 198 -6.87 4.92 -17.78
C LEU A 198 -6.95 3.54 -18.44
N PRO A 199 -6.72 3.43 -19.77
CA PRO A 199 -6.88 2.17 -20.51
C PRO A 199 -5.70 1.18 -20.34
N GLY A 200 -4.67 1.53 -19.58
CA GLY A 200 -3.41 0.79 -19.52
C GLY A 200 -3.56 -0.68 -19.15
N LEU A 201 -4.44 -1.02 -18.20
CA LEU A 201 -4.71 -2.40 -17.81
C LEU A 201 -5.41 -3.16 -18.94
N LYS A 202 -6.44 -2.57 -19.59
CA LYS A 202 -7.11 -3.14 -20.76
C LYS A 202 -6.10 -3.41 -21.88
N ASN A 203 -5.23 -2.45 -22.17
CA ASN A 203 -4.20 -2.57 -23.20
C ASN A 203 -3.22 -3.71 -22.91
N GLN A 204 -2.81 -3.88 -21.66
CA GLN A 204 -1.93 -5.00 -21.26
C GLN A 204 -2.63 -6.36 -21.42
N LEU A 205 -3.91 -6.46 -21.06
CA LEU A 205 -4.70 -7.67 -21.23
C LEU A 205 -4.93 -7.98 -22.73
N MET A 206 -5.17 -6.95 -23.56
CA MET A 206 -5.28 -7.11 -25.02
C MET A 206 -3.96 -7.59 -25.62
N ALA A 207 -2.83 -6.98 -25.26
CA ALA A 207 -1.51 -7.39 -25.74
C ALA A 207 -1.14 -8.83 -25.33
N ALA A 208 -1.67 -9.30 -24.19
CA ALA A 208 -1.53 -10.68 -23.73
C ALA A 208 -2.54 -11.64 -24.39
N GLY A 209 -3.46 -11.18 -25.26
CA GLY A 209 -4.55 -11.98 -25.83
C GLY A 209 -5.58 -12.44 -24.80
N GLN A 210 -5.68 -11.74 -23.67
CA GLN A 210 -6.46 -12.15 -22.51
C GLN A 210 -7.64 -11.20 -22.21
N TRP A 211 -7.81 -10.11 -22.95
CA TRP A 211 -9.00 -9.26 -22.82
C TRP A 211 -10.22 -9.96 -23.43
N ARG A 212 -11.33 -9.92 -22.71
CA ARG A 212 -12.67 -10.26 -23.18
C ARG A 212 -13.60 -9.14 -22.73
N GLU A 213 -14.51 -8.70 -23.57
CA GLU A 213 -15.56 -7.80 -23.13
C GLU A 213 -16.44 -8.56 -22.10
N SER A 214 -16.95 -7.86 -21.10
CA SER A 214 -17.93 -8.43 -20.17
C SER A 214 -19.24 -8.65 -20.92
N ASP A 215 -19.81 -9.83 -20.82
CA ASP A 215 -21.14 -10.16 -21.28
C ASP A 215 -22.22 -9.33 -20.57
#